data_94a49063d0b1bd7d6bb095bdf598c8b3
#
_entry.id   94a49063d0b1bd7d6bb095bdf598c8b3
#
_cell.length_a   1.000
_cell.length_b   1.000
_cell.length_c   1.000
_cell.angle_alpha   90.00
_cell.angle_beta   90.00
_cell.angle_gamma   90.00
#
_symmetry.space_group_name_H-M   'P 1'
#
loop_
_entity.id
_entity.type
_entity.pdbx_description
1 polymer ?
#
loop_
_entity_poly.entity_id
_entity_poly.type
_entity_poly.pdbx_seq_one_letter_code
_entity_poly.pdbx_strand_id
1 'polypeptide(L)'
;MHQVLRADQIELADAIAEGARRRPAQAFGEYFSNKGGSCALGAAYEGAYALPQDAGSVRPRLDRLFDCLENVRRKCPVGCNKRLPLNAIILHLNDDHHWTREQIVTWLRK
;
A
#
# COMPACT_ATOMS: atom_id res chain seq x y z
N MET A 1 -9.78 -18.20 4.23
CA MET A 1 -10.24 -16.82 4.04
C MET A 1 -9.29 -15.82 4.66
N HIS A 2 -9.10 -15.86 5.99
CA HIS A 2 -8.25 -14.89 6.68
C HIS A 2 -6.80 -14.95 6.22
N GLN A 3 -6.27 -16.14 5.94
CA GLN A 3 -4.89 -16.29 5.49
C GLN A 3 -4.66 -15.67 4.12
N VAL A 4 -5.62 -15.79 3.22
CA VAL A 4 -5.52 -15.21 1.87
C VAL A 4 -5.50 -13.68 1.95
N LEU A 5 -6.45 -13.10 2.72
CA LEU A 5 -6.51 -11.65 2.90
C LEU A 5 -5.24 -11.11 3.57
N ARG A 6 -4.70 -11.86 4.54
CA ARG A 6 -3.46 -11.46 5.20
C ARG A 6 -2.27 -11.54 4.25
N ALA A 7 -2.19 -12.59 3.43
CA ALA A 7 -1.12 -12.72 2.44
C ALA A 7 -1.16 -11.57 1.43
N ASP A 8 -2.35 -11.17 0.99
CA ASP A 8 -2.51 -10.05 0.07
C ASP A 8 -2.06 -8.73 0.70
N GLN A 9 -2.36 -8.53 1.98
CA GLN A 9 -1.93 -7.33 2.69
C GLN A 9 -0.42 -7.31 2.90
N ILE A 10 0.20 -8.47 3.14
CA ILE A 10 1.65 -8.57 3.25
C ILE A 10 2.31 -8.26 1.90
N GLU A 11 1.75 -8.78 0.81
CA GLU A 11 2.25 -8.49 -0.53
C GLU A 11 2.14 -6.98 -0.84
N LEU A 12 1.04 -6.36 -0.47
CA LEU A 12 0.87 -4.91 -0.60
C LEU A 12 1.92 -4.16 0.21
N ALA A 13 2.18 -4.59 1.45
CA ALA A 13 3.21 -3.98 2.29
C ALA A 13 4.59 -4.09 1.64
N ASP A 14 4.91 -5.26 1.06
CA ASP A 14 6.18 -5.46 0.36
C ASP A 14 6.32 -4.51 -0.84
N ALA A 15 5.23 -4.30 -1.58
CA ALA A 15 5.24 -3.37 -2.71
C ALA A 15 5.48 -1.93 -2.24
N ILE A 16 4.82 -1.50 -1.16
CA ILE A 16 5.03 -0.17 -0.60
C ILE A 16 6.48 0.00 -0.15
N ALA A 17 7.03 -1.00 0.54
CA ALA A 17 8.41 -0.95 1.03
C ALA A 17 9.40 -0.83 -0.12
N GLU A 18 9.19 -1.56 -1.21
CA GLU A 18 10.07 -1.49 -2.39
C GLU A 18 9.96 -0.12 -3.06
N GLY A 19 8.76 0.40 -3.22
CA GLY A 19 8.55 1.73 -3.79
C GLY A 19 9.16 2.83 -2.93
N ALA A 20 9.04 2.70 -1.61
CA ALA A 20 9.63 3.66 -0.68
C ALA A 20 11.16 3.65 -0.74
N ARG A 21 11.75 2.47 -0.95
CA ARG A 21 13.20 2.35 -1.12
C ARG A 21 13.66 3.06 -2.38
N ARG A 22 12.86 2.98 -3.45
CA ARG A 22 13.20 3.60 -4.74
C ARG A 22 13.04 5.12 -4.73
N ARG A 23 12.08 5.63 -3.95
CA ARG A 23 11.83 7.07 -3.79
C ARG A 23 11.80 7.40 -2.31
N PRO A 24 12.96 7.75 -1.71
CA PRO A 24 13.03 7.97 -0.26
C PRO A 24 12.12 9.11 0.24
N ALA A 25 11.88 10.12 -0.59
CA ALA A 25 10.99 11.22 -0.18
C ALA A 25 9.53 10.79 -0.28
N GLN A 26 8.72 11.22 0.70
CA GLN A 26 7.29 10.92 0.73
C GLN A 26 6.49 12.11 0.20
N ALA A 27 5.50 11.82 -0.65
CA ALA A 27 4.58 12.83 -1.16
C ALA A 27 3.28 12.80 -0.35
N PHE A 28 2.60 13.94 -0.29
CA PHE A 28 1.32 14.09 0.39
C PHE A 28 0.34 14.79 -0.56
N GLY A 29 -0.88 14.27 -0.64
CA GLY A 29 -1.90 14.82 -1.51
C GLY A 29 -1.70 14.50 -2.99
N GLU A 30 -0.69 13.74 -3.35
CA GLU A 30 -0.42 13.31 -4.72
C GLU A 30 0.33 11.99 -4.71
N TYR A 31 0.21 11.21 -5.79
CA TYR A 31 0.88 9.91 -5.85
C TYR A 31 2.39 10.06 -6.02
N PHE A 32 2.82 10.97 -6.87
CA PHE A 32 4.23 11.25 -7.12
C PHE A 32 4.44 12.77 -7.13
N SER A 33 5.48 13.23 -6.47
CA SER A 33 5.79 14.65 -6.43
C SER A 33 6.81 15.01 -7.51
N ASN A 34 6.82 16.29 -7.90
CA ASN A 34 7.81 16.83 -8.84
C ASN A 34 9.23 16.70 -8.32
N LYS A 35 9.39 16.49 -7.02
CA LYS A 35 10.71 16.36 -6.37
C LYS A 35 11.14 14.90 -6.23
N GLY A 36 10.47 13.98 -6.90
CA GLY A 36 10.85 12.57 -6.89
C GLY A 36 10.31 11.77 -5.73
N GLY A 37 9.35 12.32 -4.96
CA GLY A 37 8.72 11.59 -3.86
C GLY A 37 7.52 10.78 -4.30
N SER A 38 7.04 9.88 -3.42
CA SER A 38 5.79 9.16 -3.63
C SER A 38 5.02 9.01 -2.33
N CYS A 39 3.68 9.00 -2.43
CA CYS A 39 2.84 8.61 -1.31
C CYS A 39 2.85 7.08 -1.19
N ALA A 40 2.15 6.55 -0.16
CA ALA A 40 2.11 5.11 0.05
C ALA A 40 1.51 4.35 -1.13
N LEU A 41 0.46 4.87 -1.78
CA LEU A 41 -0.12 4.21 -2.94
C LEU A 41 0.77 4.30 -4.17
N GLY A 42 1.40 5.45 -4.41
CA GLY A 42 2.39 5.57 -5.48
C GLY A 42 3.54 4.60 -5.29
N ALA A 43 4.01 4.46 -4.04
CA ALA A 43 5.04 3.48 -3.70
C ALA A 43 4.58 2.06 -3.99
N ALA A 44 3.30 1.74 -3.67
CA ALA A 44 2.75 0.41 -3.92
C ALA A 44 2.77 0.07 -5.41
N TYR A 45 2.34 0.99 -6.27
CA TYR A 45 2.33 0.76 -7.71
C TYR A 45 3.73 0.60 -8.26
N GLU A 46 4.64 1.49 -7.91
CA GLU A 46 6.02 1.42 -8.36
C GLU A 46 6.71 0.15 -7.86
N GLY A 47 6.50 -0.20 -6.60
CA GLY A 47 7.07 -1.41 -6.02
C GLY A 47 6.55 -2.68 -6.67
N ALA A 48 5.25 -2.72 -6.98
CA ALA A 48 4.66 -3.88 -7.64
C ALA A 48 5.25 -4.12 -9.02
N TYR A 49 5.54 -3.05 -9.75
CA TYR A 49 6.21 -3.17 -11.05
C TYR A 49 7.67 -3.62 -10.90
N ALA A 50 8.34 -3.17 -9.85
CA ALA A 50 9.77 -3.42 -9.67
C ALA A 50 10.06 -4.82 -9.13
N LEU A 51 9.15 -5.38 -8.32
CA LEU A 51 9.36 -6.70 -7.74
C LEU A 51 9.29 -7.79 -8.81
N PRO A 52 10.04 -8.90 -8.63
CA PRO A 52 9.99 -10.01 -9.60
C PRO A 52 8.57 -10.53 -9.77
N GLN A 53 8.23 -10.88 -11.00
CA GLN A 53 6.94 -11.51 -11.29
C GLN A 53 6.93 -12.94 -10.77
N ASP A 54 5.77 -13.39 -10.30
CA ASP A 54 5.60 -14.74 -9.77
C ASP A 54 5.46 -15.73 -10.91
N ALA A 55 6.48 -16.54 -11.13
CA ALA A 55 6.41 -17.62 -12.11
C ALA A 55 5.33 -18.62 -11.69
N GLY A 56 4.43 -18.95 -12.60
CA GLY A 56 3.37 -19.92 -12.34
C GLY A 56 2.16 -19.38 -11.60
N SER A 57 2.12 -18.09 -11.29
CA SER A 57 0.93 -17.50 -10.70
C SER A 57 -0.18 -17.36 -11.73
N VAL A 58 -1.40 -17.70 -11.33
CA VAL A 58 -2.58 -17.59 -12.19
C VAL A 58 -2.94 -16.13 -12.45
N ARG A 59 -2.70 -15.27 -11.46
CA ARG A 59 -3.05 -13.85 -11.55
C ARG A 59 -1.80 -12.98 -11.43
N PRO A 60 -1.66 -11.96 -12.29
CA PRO A 60 -0.54 -11.02 -12.16
C PRO A 60 -0.55 -10.30 -10.81
N ARG A 61 0.63 -9.92 -10.35
CA ARG A 61 0.79 -9.19 -9.07
C ARG A 61 -0.07 -7.93 -9.02
N LEU A 62 -0.13 -7.17 -10.11
CA LEU A 62 -0.93 -5.95 -10.14
C LEU A 62 -2.42 -6.22 -9.96
N ASP A 63 -2.94 -7.30 -10.53
CA ASP A 63 -4.35 -7.65 -10.35
C ASP A 63 -4.65 -7.97 -8.89
N ARG A 64 -3.75 -8.71 -8.23
CA ARG A 64 -3.91 -9.01 -6.81
C ARG A 64 -3.83 -7.75 -5.96
N LEU A 65 -2.93 -6.83 -6.33
CA LEU A 65 -2.78 -5.55 -5.65
C LEU A 65 -4.08 -4.73 -5.73
N PHE A 66 -4.65 -4.59 -6.93
CA PHE A 66 -5.90 -3.84 -7.11
C PHE A 66 -7.05 -4.47 -6.36
N ASP A 67 -7.17 -5.80 -6.40
CA ASP A 67 -8.22 -6.48 -5.64
C ASP A 67 -8.09 -6.22 -4.15
N CYS A 68 -6.88 -6.30 -3.62
CA CYS A 68 -6.64 -6.05 -2.21
C CYS A 68 -7.01 -4.61 -1.83
N LEU A 69 -6.59 -3.64 -2.63
CA LEU A 69 -6.85 -2.23 -2.37
C LEU A 69 -8.34 -1.88 -2.42
N GLU A 70 -9.10 -2.52 -3.32
CA GLU A 70 -10.50 -2.20 -3.52
C GLU A 70 -11.44 -2.98 -2.60
N ASN A 71 -11.08 -4.21 -2.24
CA ASN A 71 -12.02 -5.14 -1.59
C ASN A 71 -11.72 -5.41 -0.12
N VAL A 72 -10.49 -5.26 0.34
CA VAL A 72 -10.18 -5.41 1.75
C VAL A 72 -10.50 -4.09 2.47
N ARG A 73 -11.29 -4.17 3.54
CA ARG A 73 -11.68 -3.00 4.31
C ARG A 73 -11.05 -3.09 5.70
N ARG A 74 -10.55 -1.98 6.19
CA ARG A 74 -10.01 -1.90 7.54
C ARG A 74 -10.40 -0.59 8.19
N LYS A 75 -10.44 -0.62 9.52
CA LYS A 75 -10.72 0.57 10.33
C LYS A 75 -9.44 1.37 10.50
N CYS A 76 -9.58 2.70 10.54
CA CYS A 76 -8.44 3.58 10.80
C CYS A 76 -7.83 3.24 12.17
N PRO A 77 -6.52 2.94 12.23
CA PRO A 77 -5.87 2.56 13.48
C PRO A 77 -5.64 3.73 14.44
N VAL A 78 -5.85 4.96 13.99
CA VAL A 78 -5.60 6.15 14.79
C VAL A 78 -6.85 6.59 15.58
N GLY A 79 -7.93 5.79 15.54
CA GLY A 79 -9.10 6.08 16.32
C GLY A 79 -10.24 6.78 15.58
N CYS A 80 -10.06 7.12 14.31
CA CYS A 80 -11.17 7.62 13.49
C CYS A 80 -12.17 6.51 13.25
N ASN A 81 -13.46 6.85 13.23
CA ASN A 81 -14.51 5.85 12.97
C ASN A 81 -14.65 5.55 11.48
N LYS A 82 -13.57 5.60 10.74
CA LYS A 82 -13.57 5.32 9.31
C LYS A 82 -13.21 3.85 9.08
N ARG A 83 -14.10 3.14 8.40
CA ARG A 83 -13.87 1.78 7.94
C ARG A 83 -14.05 1.79 6.43
N LEU A 84 -12.93 1.77 5.72
CA LEU A 84 -12.90 2.02 4.28
C LEU A 84 -12.07 0.95 3.57
N PRO A 85 -12.22 0.82 2.24
CA PRO A 85 -11.27 -0.01 1.47
C PRO A 85 -9.84 0.44 1.70
N LEU A 86 -8.90 -0.48 1.54
CA LEU A 86 -7.49 -0.19 1.82
C LEU A 86 -6.94 1.00 1.05
N ASN A 87 -7.34 1.18 -0.22
CA ASN A 87 -6.86 2.35 -0.98
C ASN A 87 -7.23 3.65 -0.27
N ALA A 88 -8.45 3.76 0.23
CA ALA A 88 -8.91 4.98 0.91
C ALA A 88 -8.27 5.14 2.29
N ILE A 89 -8.15 4.04 3.05
CA ILE A 89 -7.53 4.10 4.38
C ILE A 89 -6.04 4.45 4.26
N ILE A 90 -5.34 3.88 3.30
CA ILE A 90 -3.92 4.16 3.10
C ILE A 90 -3.71 5.64 2.74
N LEU A 91 -4.54 6.19 1.86
CA LEU A 91 -4.47 7.62 1.55
C LEU A 91 -4.78 8.47 2.78
N HIS A 92 -5.78 8.07 3.57
CA HIS A 92 -6.13 8.77 4.81
C HIS A 92 -4.95 8.77 5.81
N LEU A 93 -4.29 7.64 5.99
CA LEU A 93 -3.12 7.57 6.86
C LEU A 93 -1.97 8.42 6.34
N ASN A 94 -1.72 8.36 5.03
CA ASN A 94 -0.64 9.11 4.40
C ASN A 94 -0.89 10.63 4.47
N ASP A 95 -2.08 11.05 4.06
CA ASP A 95 -2.36 12.47 3.83
C ASP A 95 -2.91 13.19 5.06
N ASP A 96 -3.83 12.55 5.80
CA ASP A 96 -4.49 13.20 6.94
C ASP A 96 -3.74 12.99 8.24
N HIS A 97 -3.17 11.81 8.45
CA HIS A 97 -2.42 11.51 9.67
C HIS A 97 -0.91 11.63 9.49
N HIS A 98 -0.45 11.87 8.28
CA HIS A 98 0.98 12.01 7.96
C HIS A 98 1.82 10.82 8.44
N TRP A 99 1.26 9.63 8.36
CA TRP A 99 2.02 8.41 8.66
C TRP A 99 3.10 8.23 7.61
N THR A 100 4.26 7.77 8.07
CA THR A 100 5.31 7.37 7.12
C THR A 100 4.87 6.12 6.37
N ARG A 101 5.44 5.92 5.18
CA ARG A 101 5.18 4.70 4.42
C ARG A 101 5.58 3.46 5.22
N GLU A 102 6.66 3.56 6.01
CA GLU A 102 7.14 2.49 6.89
C GLU A 102 6.12 2.15 7.99
N GLN A 103 5.46 3.15 8.55
CA GLN A 103 4.39 2.93 9.53
C GLN A 103 3.22 2.20 8.90
N ILE A 104 2.85 2.57 7.68
CA ILE A 104 1.76 1.92 6.94
C ILE A 104 2.14 0.46 6.64
N VAL A 105 3.38 0.21 6.20
CA VAL A 105 3.88 -1.14 5.96
C VAL A 105 3.77 -2.00 7.22
N THR A 106 4.22 -1.48 8.36
CA THR A 106 4.15 -2.21 9.63
C THR A 106 2.71 -2.55 10.01
N TRP A 107 1.81 -1.59 9.83
CA TRP A 107 0.39 -1.79 10.12
C TRP A 107 -0.23 -2.87 9.21
N LEU A 108 0.10 -2.85 7.93
CA LEU A 108 -0.41 -3.85 6.99
C LEU A 108 0.07 -5.26 7.32
N ARG A 109 1.26 -5.40 7.90
CA ARG A 109 1.84 -6.69 8.23
C ARG A 109 1.28 -7.28 9.53
N LYS A 110 0.55 -6.50 10.29
CA LYS A 110 -0.13 -7.00 11.48
C LYS A 110 -1.44 -7.65 11.06
#